data_7c133a07115b8afa7fb2bafeb9aa9678
#
_entry.id   7c133a07115b8afa7fb2bafeb9aa9678
#
_cell.length_a   1.000
_cell.length_b   1.000
_cell.length_c   1.000
_cell.angle_alpha   90.00
_cell.angle_beta   90.00
_cell.angle_gamma   90.00
#
_symmetry.space_group_name_H-M   'P 1'
#
loop_
_entity.id
_entity.type
_entity.pdbx_description
1 polymer ?
#
loop_
_entity_poly.entity_id
_entity_poly.type
_entity_poly.pdbx_seq_one_letter_code
_entity_poly.pdbx_strand_id
1 'polypeptide(L)'
;MNVKMDDCFQFGLGAFETISVVDGRLIFLDRHLRRLEDAARFLDLGMPAERGIDRIAVLEYLRKWMSEHDYRDRSGRMRRCALKIMLTQKNVVFSMRDNPYTTDIYERGFAMDISNVRRNETSPFVYHKTMNYGDCILEKRRSRKAGMDERIFLNTKGQICEGTMSNIFFCERWQDIHTRDRLRSSAWNSKGVYL
;
A
#
# COMPACT_ATOMS: atom_id res chain seq x y z
N MET A 1 -15.35 -14.11 10.51
CA MET A 1 -14.65 -14.36 9.23
C MET A 1 -13.71 -15.53 9.41
N ASN A 2 -13.83 -16.58 8.58
CA ASN A 2 -12.93 -17.74 8.61
C ASN A 2 -11.94 -17.62 7.45
N VAL A 3 -10.63 -17.60 7.77
CA VAL A 3 -9.55 -17.60 6.77
C VAL A 3 -9.12 -19.05 6.52
N LYS A 4 -9.09 -19.46 5.25
CA LYS A 4 -8.66 -20.79 4.84
C LYS A 4 -7.13 -20.83 4.74
N MET A 5 -6.53 -21.92 5.25
CA MET A 5 -5.08 -22.16 5.09
C MET A 5 -4.74 -22.32 3.61
N ASP A 6 -3.73 -21.61 3.17
CA ASP A 6 -3.19 -21.62 1.81
C ASP A 6 -1.71 -21.18 1.79
N ASP A 7 -1.13 -21.05 0.60
CA ASP A 7 0.26 -20.68 0.43
C ASP A 7 0.58 -19.24 0.92
N CYS A 8 -0.40 -18.39 1.00
CA CYS A 8 -0.20 -17.08 1.60
C CYS A 8 0.09 -17.18 3.09
N PHE A 9 -0.65 -18.03 3.81
CA PHE A 9 -0.43 -18.22 5.24
C PHE A 9 0.90 -18.90 5.52
N GLN A 10 1.31 -19.84 4.67
CA GLN A 10 2.54 -20.64 4.85
C GLN A 10 3.80 -19.90 4.36
N PHE A 11 3.70 -19.18 3.23
CA PHE A 11 4.86 -18.67 2.50
C PHE A 11 4.73 -17.18 2.11
N GLY A 12 3.62 -16.51 2.46
CA GLY A 12 3.39 -15.12 2.10
C GLY A 12 2.97 -14.91 0.63
N LEU A 13 2.54 -15.97 -0.08
CA LEU A 13 2.13 -15.89 -1.49
C LEU A 13 0.69 -15.36 -1.62
N GLY A 14 0.54 -14.09 -1.41
CA GLY A 14 -0.69 -13.34 -1.57
C GLY A 14 -0.41 -11.93 -2.09
N ALA A 15 -1.42 -11.29 -2.64
CA ALA A 15 -1.38 -9.92 -3.12
C ALA A 15 -2.29 -9.02 -2.29
N PHE A 16 -1.97 -7.74 -2.17
CA PHE A 16 -2.83 -6.81 -1.47
C PHE A 16 -2.79 -5.40 -2.07
N GLU A 17 -3.86 -4.65 -1.83
CA GLU A 17 -3.94 -3.23 -2.07
C GLU A 17 -4.37 -2.47 -0.81
N THR A 18 -3.99 -1.21 -0.74
CA THR A 18 -4.47 -0.27 0.25
C THR A 18 -4.85 1.01 -0.46
N ILE A 19 -6.14 1.33 -0.45
CA ILE A 19 -6.74 2.40 -1.23
C ILE A 19 -7.23 3.46 -0.27
N SER A 20 -6.76 4.69 -0.43
CA SER A 20 -7.25 5.82 0.37
C SER A 20 -8.71 6.10 0.06
N VAL A 21 -9.50 6.37 1.11
CA VAL A 21 -10.87 6.85 1.02
C VAL A 21 -10.91 8.27 1.55
N VAL A 22 -11.28 9.20 0.68
CA VAL A 22 -11.40 10.63 1.00
C VAL A 22 -12.81 11.07 0.62
N ASP A 23 -13.54 11.66 1.55
CA ASP A 23 -14.93 12.11 1.37
C ASP A 23 -15.83 11.01 0.76
N GLY A 24 -15.67 9.78 1.23
CA GLY A 24 -16.43 8.61 0.77
C GLY A 24 -16.06 8.10 -0.62
N ARG A 25 -14.94 8.57 -1.20
CA ARG A 25 -14.49 8.17 -2.53
C ARG A 25 -13.17 7.41 -2.47
N LEU A 26 -13.08 6.31 -3.19
CA LEU A 26 -11.83 5.56 -3.39
C LEU A 26 -10.93 6.30 -4.38
N ILE A 27 -9.74 6.64 -3.92
CA ILE A 27 -8.77 7.40 -4.73
C ILE A 27 -8.03 6.43 -5.65
N PHE A 28 -8.04 6.71 -6.95
CA PHE A 28 -7.35 5.94 -8.01
C PHE A 28 -7.72 4.45 -8.06
N LEU A 29 -8.98 4.09 -7.78
CA LEU A 29 -9.43 2.69 -7.71
C LEU A 29 -8.95 1.85 -8.90
N ASP A 30 -9.12 2.32 -10.14
CA ASP A 30 -8.77 1.53 -11.34
C ASP A 30 -7.26 1.25 -11.46
N ARG A 31 -6.41 2.16 -10.95
CA ARG A 31 -4.95 1.92 -10.89
C ARG A 31 -4.60 0.87 -9.84
N HIS A 32 -5.29 0.89 -8.71
CA HIS A 32 -5.12 -0.11 -7.66
C HIS A 32 -5.57 -1.50 -8.13
N LEU A 33 -6.72 -1.60 -8.82
CA LEU A 33 -7.21 -2.87 -9.35
C LEU A 33 -6.25 -3.46 -10.38
N ARG A 34 -5.75 -2.65 -11.34
CA ARG A 34 -4.73 -3.09 -12.30
C ARG A 34 -3.46 -3.61 -11.63
N ARG A 35 -2.96 -2.92 -10.59
CA ARG A 35 -1.78 -3.38 -9.86
C ARG A 35 -2.04 -4.67 -9.08
N LEU A 36 -3.26 -4.85 -8.55
CA LEU A 36 -3.66 -6.10 -7.93
C LEU A 36 -3.71 -7.24 -8.95
N GLU A 37 -4.21 -6.98 -10.16
CA GLU A 37 -4.20 -7.96 -11.27
C GLU A 37 -2.77 -8.37 -11.65
N ASP A 38 -1.85 -7.40 -11.75
CA ASP A 38 -0.45 -7.68 -12.06
C ASP A 38 0.20 -8.56 -10.99
N ALA A 39 -0.06 -8.27 -9.72
CA ALA A 39 0.44 -9.08 -8.60
C ALA A 39 -0.22 -10.46 -8.53
N ALA A 40 -1.53 -10.54 -8.81
CA ALA A 40 -2.27 -11.81 -8.85
C ALA A 40 -1.79 -12.71 -9.98
N ARG A 41 -1.52 -12.15 -11.16
CA ARG A 41 -0.96 -12.87 -12.31
C ARG A 41 0.46 -13.39 -12.01
N PHE A 42 1.29 -12.56 -11.38
CA PHE A 42 2.65 -12.95 -10.98
C PHE A 42 2.65 -14.13 -9.99
N LEU A 43 1.65 -14.18 -9.09
CA LEU A 43 1.55 -15.21 -8.05
C LEU A 43 0.60 -16.37 -8.40
N ASP A 44 0.05 -16.38 -9.63
CA ASP A 44 -0.93 -17.38 -10.08
C ASP A 44 -2.15 -17.54 -9.14
N LEU A 45 -2.73 -16.39 -8.71
CA LEU A 45 -3.88 -16.37 -7.78
C LEU A 45 -5.25 -16.37 -8.49
N GLY A 46 -5.27 -16.42 -9.83
CA GLY A 46 -6.46 -16.17 -10.65
C GLY A 46 -6.77 -14.68 -10.80
N MET A 47 -7.71 -14.37 -11.70
CA MET A 47 -8.07 -12.97 -11.95
C MET A 47 -8.90 -12.41 -10.80
N PRO A 48 -8.55 -11.22 -10.25
CA PRO A 48 -9.31 -10.60 -9.16
C PRO A 48 -10.80 -10.45 -9.45
N ALA A 49 -11.18 -10.08 -10.68
CA ALA A 49 -12.59 -9.93 -11.08
C ALA A 49 -13.38 -11.24 -10.97
N GLU A 50 -12.80 -12.38 -11.35
CA GLU A 50 -13.43 -13.71 -11.23
C GLU A 50 -13.56 -14.13 -9.76
N ARG A 51 -12.81 -13.49 -8.88
CA ARG A 51 -12.81 -13.70 -7.44
C ARG A 51 -13.65 -12.66 -6.68
N GLY A 52 -14.48 -11.88 -7.39
CA GLY A 52 -15.34 -10.85 -6.80
C GLY A 52 -14.60 -9.58 -6.38
N ILE A 53 -13.45 -9.30 -6.99
CA ILE A 53 -12.71 -8.05 -6.79
C ILE A 53 -12.71 -7.28 -8.11
N ASP A 54 -13.81 -6.65 -8.42
CA ASP A 54 -13.95 -5.71 -9.52
C ASP A 54 -14.35 -4.32 -9.01
N ARG A 55 -14.46 -3.36 -9.91
CA ARG A 55 -14.86 -1.99 -9.57
C ARG A 55 -16.22 -1.91 -8.87
N ILE A 56 -17.20 -2.70 -9.33
CA ILE A 56 -18.56 -2.67 -8.80
C ILE A 56 -18.57 -3.22 -7.39
N ALA A 57 -18.03 -4.41 -7.19
CA ALA A 57 -17.99 -5.09 -5.90
C ALA A 57 -17.23 -4.26 -4.84
N VAL A 58 -16.13 -3.62 -5.22
CA VAL A 58 -15.36 -2.76 -4.30
C VAL A 58 -16.14 -1.51 -3.89
N LEU A 59 -16.87 -0.89 -4.83
CA LEU A 59 -17.74 0.27 -4.53
C LEU A 59 -18.94 -0.14 -3.66
N GLU A 60 -19.53 -1.30 -3.91
CA GLU A 60 -20.63 -1.84 -3.11
C GLU A 60 -20.17 -2.14 -1.69
N TYR A 61 -19.01 -2.77 -1.53
CA TYR A 61 -18.42 -2.99 -0.22
C TYR A 61 -18.24 -1.67 0.56
N LEU A 62 -17.69 -0.62 -0.08
CA LEU A 62 -17.52 0.68 0.57
C LEU A 62 -18.87 1.28 0.97
N ARG A 63 -19.88 1.28 0.07
CA ARG A 63 -21.22 1.82 0.37
C ARG A 63 -21.85 1.10 1.55
N LYS A 64 -21.80 -0.24 1.57
CA LYS A 64 -22.32 -1.06 2.65
C LYS A 64 -21.62 -0.73 3.95
N TRP A 65 -20.28 -0.70 3.96
CA TRP A 65 -19.52 -0.36 5.15
C TRP A 65 -19.89 1.03 5.69
N MET A 66 -20.02 2.03 4.82
CA MET A 66 -20.40 3.38 5.21
C MET A 66 -21.84 3.48 5.75
N SER A 67 -22.74 2.62 5.33
CA SER A 67 -24.12 2.58 5.87
C SER A 67 -24.19 1.92 7.27
N GLU A 68 -23.25 1.03 7.57
CA GLU A 68 -23.19 0.30 8.82
C GLU A 68 -22.34 1.00 9.92
N HIS A 69 -21.52 2.00 9.53
CA HIS A 69 -20.58 2.66 10.42
C HIS A 69 -20.71 4.18 10.32
N ASP A 70 -20.94 4.85 11.43
CA ASP A 70 -20.82 6.31 11.48
C ASP A 70 -19.35 6.71 11.43
N TYR A 71 -18.90 7.04 10.23
CA TYR A 71 -17.51 7.38 9.95
C TYR A 71 -17.31 8.88 9.74
N ARG A 72 -17.93 9.67 10.65
CA ARG A 72 -17.79 11.13 10.66
C ARG A 72 -16.98 11.58 11.87
N ASP A 73 -16.31 12.70 11.72
CA ASP A 73 -15.67 13.40 12.83
C ASP A 73 -16.72 14.25 13.60
N ARG A 74 -16.28 14.89 14.67
CA ARG A 74 -17.14 15.75 15.50
C ARG A 74 -17.71 16.96 14.73
N SER A 75 -17.14 17.32 13.60
CA SER A 75 -17.61 18.40 12.72
C SER A 75 -18.60 17.90 11.64
N GLY A 76 -18.93 16.61 11.64
CA GLY A 76 -19.80 15.97 10.65
C GLY A 76 -19.10 15.64 9.30
N ARG A 77 -17.80 15.89 9.17
CA ARG A 77 -17.04 15.55 7.97
C ARG A 77 -16.67 14.06 7.97
N MET A 78 -16.65 13.48 6.77
CA MET A 78 -16.16 12.10 6.58
C MET A 78 -14.70 12.02 6.99
N ARG A 79 -14.37 11.09 7.90
CA ARG A 79 -13.00 10.82 8.30
C ARG A 79 -12.23 10.17 7.16
N ARG A 80 -10.95 10.47 7.04
CA ARG A 80 -10.08 9.75 6.10
C ARG A 80 -9.86 8.33 6.57
N CYS A 81 -10.04 7.37 5.68
CA CYS A 81 -9.79 5.96 5.96
C CYS A 81 -9.09 5.28 4.79
N ALA A 82 -8.78 4.01 4.94
CA ALA A 82 -8.18 3.22 3.91
C ALA A 82 -8.88 1.86 3.82
N LEU A 83 -9.26 1.49 2.60
CA LEU A 83 -9.71 0.14 2.26
C LEU A 83 -8.50 -0.72 1.95
N LYS A 84 -8.35 -1.84 2.64
CA LYS A 84 -7.38 -2.87 2.31
C LYS A 84 -8.10 -4.04 1.64
N ILE A 85 -7.61 -4.45 0.49
CA ILE A 85 -8.03 -5.63 -0.27
C ILE A 85 -6.89 -6.63 -0.19
N MET A 86 -7.18 -7.87 0.19
CA MET A 86 -6.21 -8.96 0.23
C MET A 86 -6.74 -10.12 -0.59
N LEU A 87 -5.91 -10.62 -1.50
CA LEU A 87 -6.20 -11.76 -2.37
C LEU A 87 -5.14 -12.82 -2.15
N THR A 88 -5.60 -14.03 -1.88
CA THR A 88 -4.75 -15.22 -1.77
C THR A 88 -5.34 -16.34 -2.60
N GLN A 89 -4.69 -17.48 -2.69
CA GLN A 89 -5.20 -18.65 -3.42
C GLN A 89 -6.64 -19.03 -3.00
N LYS A 90 -6.95 -18.97 -1.69
CA LYS A 90 -8.25 -19.42 -1.16
C LYS A 90 -9.10 -18.32 -0.53
N ASN A 91 -8.55 -17.11 -0.36
CA ASN A 91 -9.24 -16.06 0.39
C ASN A 91 -9.29 -14.75 -0.37
N VAL A 92 -10.40 -14.04 -0.20
CA VAL A 92 -10.57 -12.63 -0.51
C VAL A 92 -11.02 -11.92 0.74
N VAL A 93 -10.30 -10.88 1.14
CA VAL A 93 -10.60 -10.15 2.37
C VAL A 93 -10.60 -8.65 2.10
N PHE A 94 -11.68 -8.01 2.49
CA PHE A 94 -11.80 -6.55 2.54
C PHE A 94 -11.76 -6.10 3.99
N SER A 95 -11.01 -5.06 4.28
CA SER A 95 -10.99 -4.46 5.60
C SER A 95 -10.81 -2.94 5.53
N MET A 96 -11.50 -2.22 6.41
CA MET A 96 -11.35 -0.78 6.56
C MET A 96 -10.50 -0.46 7.78
N ARG A 97 -9.74 0.62 7.72
CA ARG A 97 -8.99 1.17 8.85
C ARG A 97 -8.89 2.69 8.76
N ASP A 98 -8.63 3.32 9.87
CA ASP A 98 -8.31 4.75 9.89
C ASP A 98 -7.06 5.05 9.08
N ASN A 99 -7.06 6.21 8.45
CA ASN A 99 -5.85 6.77 7.86
C ASN A 99 -5.10 7.53 8.99
N PRO A 100 -3.89 7.10 9.36
CA PRO A 100 -3.15 7.72 10.46
C PRO A 100 -2.53 9.07 10.10
N TYR A 101 -2.55 9.47 8.83
CA TYR A 101 -1.91 10.70 8.37
C TYR A 101 -2.86 11.89 8.54
N THR A 102 -2.57 12.69 9.57
CA THR A 102 -3.31 13.93 9.90
C THR A 102 -2.65 15.15 9.27
N THR A 103 -3.34 16.30 9.28
CA THR A 103 -2.80 17.57 8.80
C THR A 103 -1.50 17.93 9.51
N ASP A 104 -1.42 17.73 10.83
CA ASP A 104 -0.23 18.02 11.63
C ASP A 104 1.00 17.24 11.16
N ILE A 105 0.81 15.98 10.71
CA ILE A 105 1.89 15.16 10.16
C ILE A 105 2.38 15.73 8.83
N TYR A 106 1.47 16.22 7.99
CA TYR A 106 1.84 16.88 6.72
C TYR A 106 2.60 18.19 6.95
N GLU A 107 2.19 18.99 7.93
CA GLU A 107 2.84 20.27 8.27
C GLU A 107 4.23 20.05 8.90
N ARG A 108 4.33 19.10 9.82
CA ARG A 108 5.59 18.76 10.51
C ARG A 108 6.58 18.04 9.60
N GLY A 109 6.09 17.27 8.65
CA GLY A 109 6.88 16.31 7.88
C GLY A 109 7.22 15.04 8.69
N PHE A 110 8.00 14.16 8.09
CA PHE A 110 8.44 12.90 8.69
C PHE A 110 9.88 13.00 9.20
N ALA A 111 10.11 12.53 10.43
CA ALA A 111 11.44 12.19 10.89
C ALA A 111 11.81 10.80 10.34
N MET A 112 12.93 10.71 9.61
CA MET A 112 13.32 9.50 8.88
C MET A 112 14.77 9.13 9.16
N ASP A 113 15.06 7.82 9.16
CA ASP A 113 16.41 7.26 9.14
C ASP A 113 16.57 6.24 8.00
N ILE A 114 17.78 5.75 7.81
CA ILE A 114 18.10 4.75 6.77
C ILE A 114 18.08 3.37 7.40
N SER A 115 17.35 2.43 6.77
CA SER A 115 17.36 1.03 7.18
C SER A 115 18.68 0.34 6.84
N ASN A 116 19.11 -0.56 7.73
CA ASN A 116 20.21 -1.48 7.45
C ASN A 116 19.80 -2.64 6.52
N VAL A 117 18.49 -2.91 6.39
CA VAL A 117 17.97 -3.89 5.46
C VAL A 117 18.03 -3.33 4.04
N ARG A 118 18.55 -4.12 3.10
CA ARG A 118 18.65 -3.73 1.69
C ARG A 118 17.53 -4.35 0.86
N ARG A 119 17.00 -3.57 -0.08
CA ARG A 119 16.08 -4.10 -1.10
C ARG A 119 16.89 -4.82 -2.17
N ASN A 120 16.59 -6.09 -2.38
CA ASN A 120 17.24 -6.86 -3.43
C ASN A 120 16.52 -6.63 -4.76
N GLU A 121 17.08 -5.80 -5.63
CA GLU A 121 16.53 -5.47 -6.94
C GLU A 121 16.51 -6.65 -7.92
N THR A 122 17.16 -7.77 -7.60
CA THR A 122 17.09 -8.99 -8.41
C THR A 122 15.91 -9.88 -8.05
N SER A 123 15.28 -9.65 -6.90
CA SER A 123 14.08 -10.38 -6.49
C SER A 123 12.84 -9.89 -7.23
N PRO A 124 12.07 -10.77 -7.91
CA PRO A 124 10.85 -10.36 -8.57
C PRO A 124 9.78 -9.83 -7.62
N PHE A 125 9.79 -10.22 -6.35
CA PHE A 125 8.84 -9.76 -5.34
C PHE A 125 8.89 -8.26 -5.08
N VAL A 126 10.01 -7.58 -5.31
CA VAL A 126 10.11 -6.13 -5.10
C VAL A 126 9.37 -5.31 -6.16
N TYR A 127 8.95 -5.94 -7.26
CA TYR A 127 8.20 -5.29 -8.34
C TYR A 127 6.69 -5.45 -8.22
N HIS A 128 6.22 -6.28 -7.29
CA HIS A 128 4.80 -6.58 -7.10
C HIS A 128 4.35 -6.29 -5.67
N LYS A 129 3.06 -5.92 -5.52
CA LYS A 129 2.50 -5.65 -4.20
C LYS A 129 1.99 -6.93 -3.56
N THR A 130 2.91 -7.70 -3.00
CA THR A 130 2.65 -9.02 -2.41
C THR A 130 2.64 -8.99 -0.89
N MET A 131 2.15 -10.06 -0.26
CA MET A 131 2.18 -10.25 1.19
C MET A 131 3.59 -10.55 1.74
N ASN A 132 4.62 -10.70 0.89
CA ASN A 132 6.02 -10.72 1.29
C ASN A 132 6.48 -9.33 1.78
N TYR A 133 5.82 -8.84 2.81
CA TYR A 133 5.97 -7.48 3.33
C TYR A 133 6.63 -7.46 4.72
N GLY A 134 7.26 -8.57 5.11
CA GLY A 134 7.86 -8.77 6.43
C GLY A 134 8.90 -7.70 6.76
N ASP A 135 9.86 -7.47 5.86
CA ASP A 135 10.90 -6.46 6.03
C ASP A 135 10.31 -5.07 6.26
N CYS A 136 9.33 -4.68 5.44
CA CYS A 136 8.67 -3.39 5.56
C CYS A 136 8.02 -3.20 6.94
N ILE A 137 7.29 -4.21 7.41
CA ILE A 137 6.58 -4.15 8.69
C ILE A 137 7.56 -4.16 9.87
N LEU A 138 8.61 -4.98 9.81
CA LEU A 138 9.61 -5.04 10.87
C LEU A 138 10.39 -3.73 10.97
N GLU A 139 10.82 -3.16 9.84
CA GLU A 139 11.52 -1.87 9.81
C GLU A 139 10.60 -0.72 10.25
N LYS A 140 9.31 -0.74 9.89
CA LYS A 140 8.33 0.24 10.40
C LYS A 140 8.17 0.16 11.93
N ARG A 141 8.14 -1.06 12.49
CA ARG A 141 8.11 -1.23 13.94
C ARG A 141 9.38 -0.73 14.62
N ARG A 142 10.55 -0.98 14.02
CA ARG A 142 11.84 -0.47 14.51
C ARG A 142 11.91 1.05 14.45
N SER A 143 11.46 1.65 13.35
CA SER A 143 11.33 3.09 13.17
C SER A 143 10.55 3.72 14.33
N ARG A 144 9.34 3.22 14.59
CA ARG A 144 8.49 3.70 15.69
C ARG A 144 9.14 3.57 17.07
N LYS A 145 9.85 2.47 17.34
CA LYS A 145 10.56 2.27 18.60
C LYS A 145 11.72 3.27 18.77
N ALA A 146 12.31 3.73 17.67
CA ALA A 146 13.36 4.76 17.65
C ALA A 146 12.80 6.18 17.62
N GLY A 147 11.47 6.39 17.73
CA GLY A 147 10.85 7.71 17.68
C GLY A 147 10.84 8.34 16.29
N MET A 148 11.05 7.53 15.23
CA MET A 148 11.03 7.98 13.85
C MET A 148 9.69 7.65 13.19
N ASP A 149 9.31 8.44 12.19
CA ASP A 149 8.06 8.24 11.45
C ASP A 149 8.23 7.19 10.35
N GLU A 150 9.41 7.13 9.71
CA GLU A 150 9.63 6.24 8.57
C GLU A 150 11.11 5.82 8.48
N ARG A 151 11.39 4.71 7.77
CA ARG A 151 12.73 4.29 7.36
C ARG A 151 12.84 4.18 5.86
N ILE A 152 13.97 4.61 5.34
CA ILE A 152 14.29 4.58 3.92
C ILE A 152 15.10 3.31 3.63
N PHE A 153 14.65 2.53 2.65
CA PHE A 153 15.42 1.43 2.11
C PHE A 153 16.36 1.89 1.02
N LEU A 154 17.57 1.35 1.06
CA LEU A 154 18.51 1.38 -0.05
C LEU A 154 18.51 0.01 -0.75
N ASN A 155 18.85 -0.03 -2.05
CA ASN A 155 19.13 -1.29 -2.73
C ASN A 155 20.54 -1.83 -2.41
N THR A 156 20.91 -2.94 -3.03
CA THR A 156 22.23 -3.57 -2.81
C THR A 156 23.39 -2.70 -3.30
N LYS A 157 23.12 -1.70 -4.15
CA LYS A 157 24.09 -0.72 -4.69
C LYS A 157 24.16 0.57 -3.86
N GLY A 158 23.43 0.64 -2.74
CA GLY A 158 23.38 1.84 -1.89
C GLY A 158 22.50 2.97 -2.41
N GLN A 159 21.64 2.72 -3.40
CA GLN A 159 20.77 3.73 -3.98
C GLN A 159 19.42 3.75 -3.24
N ILE A 160 18.84 4.95 -3.07
CA ILE A 160 17.55 5.15 -2.39
C ILE A 160 16.43 4.51 -3.22
N CYS A 161 15.59 3.69 -2.57
CA CYS A 161 14.47 2.99 -3.19
C CYS A 161 13.12 3.59 -2.78
N GLU A 162 12.72 3.34 -1.56
CA GLU A 162 11.39 3.62 -1.03
C GLU A 162 11.43 3.69 0.51
N GLY A 163 10.38 4.19 1.14
CA GLY A 163 10.15 4.01 2.57
C GLY A 163 9.54 2.66 2.90
N THR A 164 9.39 2.34 4.19
CA THR A 164 8.79 1.06 4.62
C THR A 164 7.32 0.96 4.19
N MET A 165 6.60 2.08 4.17
CA MET A 165 5.18 2.15 3.81
C MET A 165 4.89 3.25 2.79
N SER A 166 5.90 3.97 2.32
CA SER A 166 5.78 5.18 1.50
C SER A 166 6.75 5.15 0.31
N ASN A 167 6.43 5.95 -0.70
CA ASN A 167 7.36 6.26 -1.78
C ASN A 167 8.19 7.51 -1.44
N ILE A 168 9.26 7.69 -2.20
CA ILE A 168 10.13 8.86 -2.11
C ILE A 168 10.13 9.55 -3.46
N PHE A 169 9.89 10.86 -3.41
CA PHE A 169 10.02 11.76 -4.53
C PHE A 169 11.05 12.83 -4.16
N PHE A 170 11.84 13.23 -5.13
CA PHE A 170 12.76 14.35 -4.99
C PHE A 170 12.24 15.49 -5.85
N CYS A 171 12.26 16.71 -5.31
CA CYS A 171 12.01 17.92 -6.08
C CYS A 171 13.34 18.55 -6.41
N GLU A 172 13.70 18.62 -7.69
CA GLU A 172 14.87 19.32 -8.18
C GLU A 172 14.44 20.39 -9.20
N ARG A 173 14.74 21.65 -8.93
CA ARG A 173 14.40 22.79 -9.80
C ARG A 173 12.93 22.78 -10.25
N TRP A 174 11.99 22.50 -9.32
CA TRP A 174 10.54 22.40 -9.57
C TRP A 174 10.13 21.21 -10.47
N GLN A 175 11.02 20.24 -10.68
CA GLN A 175 10.71 18.98 -11.33
C GLN A 175 10.76 17.85 -10.32
N ASP A 176 9.66 17.10 -10.22
CA ASP A 176 9.61 15.94 -9.34
C ASP A 176 10.25 14.73 -10.01
N ILE A 177 11.23 14.17 -9.34
CA ILE A 177 11.94 12.97 -9.77
C ILE A 177 11.58 11.83 -8.83
N HIS A 178 10.92 10.82 -9.35
CA HIS A 178 10.65 9.61 -8.59
C HIS A 178 11.84 8.65 -8.64
N THR A 179 12.15 8.00 -7.51
CA THR A 179 13.25 7.03 -7.42
C THR A 179 13.16 5.91 -8.44
N ARG A 180 11.94 5.52 -8.82
CA ARG A 180 11.69 4.48 -9.82
C ARG A 180 12.15 4.82 -11.23
N ASP A 181 12.15 6.08 -11.60
CA ASP A 181 12.57 6.48 -12.96
C ASP A 181 14.09 6.30 -13.16
N ARG A 182 14.85 6.31 -12.05
CA ARG A 182 16.29 6.04 -12.04
C ARG A 182 16.66 4.63 -11.54
N LEU A 183 15.83 4.05 -10.68
CA LEU A 183 16.15 2.84 -9.92
C LEU A 183 14.89 1.96 -9.88
N ARG A 184 14.80 0.93 -10.67
CA ARG A 184 13.66 0.01 -10.69
C ARG A 184 13.28 -0.44 -9.27
N SER A 185 12.44 0.33 -8.59
CA SER A 185 11.77 0.00 -7.35
C SER A 185 10.32 -0.41 -7.61
N SER A 186 9.67 -1.07 -6.65
CA SER A 186 8.36 -1.70 -6.79
C SER A 186 7.31 -0.91 -7.59
N ALA A 187 6.43 -1.62 -8.28
CA ALA A 187 5.41 -1.08 -9.19
C ALA A 187 4.34 -0.23 -8.49
N TRP A 188 4.71 0.96 -7.96
CA TRP A 188 3.75 1.91 -7.42
C TRP A 188 3.16 2.81 -8.50
N ASN A 189 1.87 3.15 -8.36
CA ASN A 189 1.06 3.88 -9.35
C ASN A 189 1.42 5.37 -9.51
N SER A 190 2.68 5.73 -9.51
CA SER A 190 3.13 7.12 -9.39
C SER A 190 3.43 7.84 -10.70
N LYS A 191 3.06 7.31 -11.87
CA LYS A 191 3.10 8.16 -13.07
C LYS A 191 1.95 9.17 -13.03
N GLY A 192 2.27 10.39 -12.62
CA GLY A 192 1.50 11.58 -12.92
C GLY A 192 0.42 11.99 -11.92
N VAL A 193 0.55 11.70 -10.62
CA VAL A 193 -0.32 12.32 -9.61
C VAL A 193 0.47 12.64 -8.36
N TYR A 194 0.62 13.92 -8.10
CA TYR A 194 1.10 14.48 -6.84
C TYR A 194 -0.11 14.69 -5.94
N LEU A 195 -0.06 14.22 -4.70
CA LEU A 195 -1.03 14.54 -3.65
C LEU A 195 -0.40 15.54 -2.70
#